data_47459fe8ca24bfdad19877a8da1497a3
#
_entry.id   47459fe8ca24bfdad19877a8da1497a3
#
_cell.length_a   1.000
_cell.length_b   1.000
_cell.length_c   1.000
_cell.angle_alpha   90.00
_cell.angle_beta   90.00
_cell.angle_gamma   90.00
#
_symmetry.space_group_name_H-M   'P 1'
#
loop_
_entity.id
_entity.type
_entity.pdbx_description
1 polymer ?
#
loop_
_entity_poly.entity_id
_entity_poly.type
_entity_poly.pdbx_seq_one_letter_code
_entity_poly.pdbx_strand_id
1 'polypeptide(L)'
;LLLDKIARSELIVFNRAEAVNNDAARQELHKLVRQASRKCDIAYEFADGSVAYDDIPDPLPFDVNADVIDIQDDDFGIWYMDCQDEPQKYTGKTVKFLAQVCQTNRAGKNSFVPGRFAMTCCVQDIQFVGFPCSYDGYKALEQRAWVRVTAKVNYKFHNIYRGKGPVLT
;
A
#
# COMPACT_ATOMS: atom_id res chain seq x y z
N LEU A 1 9.56 -12.13 -9.27
CA LEU A 1 9.62 -12.20 -10.75
C LEU A 1 8.30 -11.84 -11.44
N LEU A 2 7.19 -12.58 -11.23
CA LEU A 2 5.90 -12.23 -11.86
C LEU A 2 5.28 -11.00 -11.19
N LEU A 3 5.16 -11.01 -9.87
CA LEU A 3 4.59 -9.91 -9.10
C LEU A 3 5.37 -8.60 -9.27
N ASP A 4 6.70 -8.65 -9.42
CA ASP A 4 7.51 -7.45 -9.72
C ASP A 4 7.17 -6.83 -11.08
N LYS A 5 6.84 -7.67 -12.06
CA LYS A 5 6.39 -7.18 -13.37
C LYS A 5 5.01 -6.54 -13.27
N ILE A 6 4.08 -7.19 -12.57
CA ILE A 6 2.73 -6.67 -12.32
C ILE A 6 2.81 -5.32 -11.60
N ALA A 7 3.61 -5.21 -10.54
CA ALA A 7 3.74 -3.99 -9.73
C ALA A 7 4.23 -2.76 -10.53
N ARG A 8 4.91 -2.99 -11.66
CA ARG A 8 5.48 -1.93 -12.51
C ARG A 8 4.71 -1.73 -13.82
N SER A 9 3.65 -2.48 -14.05
CA SER A 9 2.86 -2.41 -15.27
C SER A 9 1.69 -1.45 -15.09
N GLU A 10 1.38 -0.72 -16.14
CA GLU A 10 0.17 0.12 -16.22
C GLU A 10 -1.04 -0.70 -16.69
N LEU A 11 -0.79 -1.77 -17.46
CA LEU A 11 -1.79 -2.68 -18.01
C LEU A 11 -1.29 -4.12 -17.95
N ILE A 12 -2.14 -5.03 -17.48
CA ILE A 12 -1.97 -6.48 -17.59
C ILE A 12 -3.00 -7.04 -18.55
N VAL A 13 -2.56 -7.79 -19.54
CA VAL A 13 -3.44 -8.46 -20.49
C VAL A 13 -3.38 -9.97 -20.26
N PHE A 14 -4.53 -10.56 -19.94
CA PHE A 14 -4.72 -12.01 -19.94
C PHE A 14 -5.15 -12.46 -21.34
N ASN A 15 -4.20 -13.02 -22.08
CA ASN A 15 -4.43 -13.50 -23.44
C ASN A 15 -5.10 -14.88 -23.43
N ARG A 16 -5.91 -15.19 -24.46
CA ARG A 16 -6.68 -16.42 -24.61
C ARG A 16 -7.62 -16.65 -23.43
N ALA A 17 -8.38 -15.63 -23.11
CA ALA A 17 -9.18 -15.55 -21.89
C ALA A 17 -10.48 -16.39 -21.91
N GLU A 18 -10.70 -17.26 -22.91
CA GLU A 18 -11.89 -18.10 -23.00
C GLU A 18 -12.09 -18.98 -21.76
N ALA A 19 -10.99 -19.53 -21.25
CA ALA A 19 -11.03 -20.42 -20.09
C ALA A 19 -11.38 -19.68 -18.78
N VAL A 20 -11.19 -18.36 -18.76
CA VAL A 20 -11.44 -17.51 -17.58
C VAL A 20 -12.58 -16.52 -17.82
N ASN A 21 -13.40 -16.76 -18.82
CA ASN A 21 -14.56 -15.91 -19.16
C ASN A 21 -15.77 -16.24 -18.26
N ASN A 22 -15.55 -16.23 -16.95
CA ASN A 22 -16.58 -16.35 -15.94
C ASN A 22 -16.21 -15.54 -14.69
N ASP A 23 -17.19 -15.11 -13.93
CA ASP A 23 -17.01 -14.17 -12.80
C ASP A 23 -16.04 -14.70 -11.74
N ALA A 24 -16.11 -15.97 -11.41
CA ALA A 24 -15.25 -16.56 -10.37
C ALA A 24 -13.77 -16.54 -10.78
N ALA A 25 -13.46 -16.94 -12.01
CA ALA A 25 -12.09 -16.93 -12.53
C ALA A 25 -11.55 -15.50 -12.69
N ARG A 26 -12.39 -14.57 -13.14
CA ARG A 26 -12.02 -13.15 -13.22
C ARG A 26 -11.72 -12.56 -11.85
N GLN A 27 -12.53 -12.87 -10.83
CA GLN A 27 -12.26 -12.45 -9.46
C GLN A 27 -10.93 -12.96 -8.91
N GLU A 28 -10.57 -14.20 -9.19
CA GLU A 28 -9.27 -14.76 -8.77
C GLU A 28 -8.09 -14.07 -9.47
N LEU A 29 -8.21 -13.81 -10.77
CA LEU A 29 -7.18 -13.05 -11.51
C LEU A 29 -7.09 -11.59 -11.04
N HIS A 30 -8.23 -10.95 -10.79
CA HIS A 30 -8.29 -9.61 -10.21
C HIS A 30 -7.55 -9.57 -8.86
N LYS A 31 -7.87 -10.47 -7.93
CA LYS A 31 -7.19 -10.56 -6.63
C LYS A 31 -5.68 -10.74 -6.79
N LEU A 32 -5.24 -11.60 -7.71
CA LEU A 32 -3.81 -11.82 -7.97
C LEU A 32 -3.11 -10.54 -8.40
N VAL A 33 -3.70 -9.79 -9.33
CA VAL A 33 -3.13 -8.51 -9.80
C VAL A 33 -3.14 -7.48 -8.66
N ARG A 34 -4.24 -7.37 -7.90
CA ARG A 34 -4.39 -6.39 -6.81
C ARG A 34 -3.46 -6.63 -5.62
N GLN A 35 -2.93 -7.84 -5.45
CA GLN A 35 -1.86 -8.11 -4.48
C GLN A 35 -0.55 -7.37 -4.81
N ALA A 36 -0.30 -7.08 -6.08
CA ALA A 36 0.94 -6.45 -6.54
C ALA A 36 0.74 -5.01 -7.01
N SER A 37 -0.43 -4.66 -7.53
CA SER A 37 -0.74 -3.31 -8.04
C SER A 37 -2.24 -3.02 -7.95
N ARG A 38 -2.59 -1.92 -7.28
CA ARG A 38 -3.97 -1.42 -7.25
C ARG A 38 -4.30 -0.49 -8.41
N LYS A 39 -3.31 0.00 -9.14
CA LYS A 39 -3.47 0.96 -10.25
C LYS A 39 -3.48 0.33 -11.63
N CYS A 40 -2.91 -0.86 -11.73
CA CYS A 40 -2.75 -1.54 -13.02
C CYS A 40 -4.13 -1.85 -13.61
N ASP A 41 -4.35 -1.44 -14.86
CA ASP A 41 -5.52 -1.86 -15.61
C ASP A 41 -5.42 -3.35 -15.95
N ILE A 42 -6.56 -4.03 -15.99
CA ILE A 42 -6.65 -5.44 -16.32
C ILE A 42 -7.53 -5.60 -17.54
N ALA A 43 -7.05 -6.34 -18.54
CA ALA A 43 -7.79 -6.64 -19.75
C ALA A 43 -7.72 -8.14 -20.08
N TYR A 44 -8.75 -8.61 -20.72
CA TYR A 44 -8.91 -10.00 -21.20
C TYR A 44 -9.02 -9.99 -22.71
N GLU A 45 -8.06 -10.62 -23.39
CA GLU A 45 -8.03 -10.76 -24.84
C GLU A 45 -8.49 -12.16 -25.25
N PHE A 46 -9.43 -12.23 -26.15
CA PHE A 46 -10.04 -13.48 -26.64
C PHE A 46 -9.47 -13.88 -28.01
N ALA A 47 -9.66 -15.14 -28.42
CA ALA A 47 -9.13 -15.68 -29.66
C ALA A 47 -9.72 -15.02 -30.93
N ASP A 48 -10.90 -14.42 -30.81
CA ASP A 48 -11.53 -13.64 -31.88
C ASP A 48 -10.98 -12.22 -32.04
N GLY A 49 -10.01 -11.86 -31.18
CA GLY A 49 -9.41 -10.52 -31.13
C GLY A 49 -10.21 -9.49 -30.34
N SER A 50 -11.33 -9.88 -29.74
CA SER A 50 -12.07 -8.97 -28.83
C SER A 50 -11.33 -8.78 -27.50
N VAL A 51 -11.52 -7.61 -26.88
CA VAL A 51 -10.92 -7.26 -25.59
C VAL A 51 -12.01 -6.79 -24.64
N ALA A 52 -12.03 -7.35 -23.43
CA ALA A 52 -12.85 -6.86 -22.32
C ALA A 52 -11.95 -6.33 -21.21
N TYR A 53 -12.30 -5.20 -20.65
CA TYR A 53 -11.61 -4.68 -19.46
C TYR A 53 -12.27 -5.21 -18.18
N ASP A 54 -11.44 -5.32 -17.15
CA ASP A 54 -11.90 -5.70 -15.84
C ASP A 54 -12.68 -4.53 -15.21
N ASP A 55 -13.88 -4.80 -14.75
CA ASP A 55 -14.78 -3.84 -14.10
C ASP A 55 -15.09 -4.21 -12.65
N ILE A 56 -14.33 -5.15 -12.09
CA ILE A 56 -14.52 -5.60 -10.71
C ILE A 56 -14.17 -4.46 -9.74
N PRO A 57 -15.11 -4.03 -8.89
CA PRO A 57 -14.83 -3.00 -7.90
C PRO A 57 -13.74 -3.43 -6.91
N ASP A 58 -12.84 -2.52 -6.62
CA ASP A 58 -11.77 -2.72 -5.63
C ASP A 58 -11.83 -1.62 -4.56
N PRO A 59 -12.89 -1.58 -3.72
CA PRO A 59 -13.05 -0.57 -2.70
C PRO A 59 -11.96 -0.69 -1.64
N LEU A 60 -11.63 0.45 -1.01
CA LEU A 60 -10.79 0.42 0.18
C LEU A 60 -11.56 -0.21 1.33
N PRO A 61 -10.89 -1.06 2.16
CA PRO A 61 -11.55 -1.74 3.27
C PRO A 61 -11.85 -0.83 4.47
N PHE A 62 -11.53 0.45 4.37
CA PHE A 62 -11.74 1.48 5.39
C PHE A 62 -12.33 2.74 4.79
N ASP A 63 -13.06 3.52 5.59
CA ASP A 63 -13.64 4.78 5.15
C ASP A 63 -12.60 5.91 5.17
N VAL A 64 -12.17 6.34 3.98
CA VAL A 64 -11.22 7.46 3.83
C VAL A 64 -11.83 8.82 4.21
N ASN A 65 -13.15 8.93 4.36
CA ASN A 65 -13.84 10.17 4.73
C ASN A 65 -14.10 10.30 6.23
N ALA A 66 -13.77 9.26 7.01
CA ALA A 66 -13.87 9.31 8.46
C ALA A 66 -12.94 10.39 9.07
N ASP A 67 -13.31 10.97 10.20
CA ASP A 67 -12.49 11.93 10.95
C ASP A 67 -11.14 11.33 11.36
N VAL A 68 -11.17 10.06 11.72
CA VAL A 68 -9.99 9.22 11.97
C VAL A 68 -10.14 7.94 11.15
N ILE A 69 -9.26 7.73 10.20
CA ILE A 69 -9.22 6.52 9.37
C ILE A 69 -8.60 5.41 10.22
N ASP A 70 -9.40 4.47 10.70
CA ASP A 70 -8.95 3.34 11.51
C ASP A 70 -8.53 2.17 10.61
N ILE A 71 -7.21 1.99 10.47
CA ILE A 71 -6.60 0.96 9.63
C ILE A 71 -6.44 -0.31 10.45
N GLN A 72 -7.16 -1.36 10.08
CA GLN A 72 -7.06 -2.65 10.72
C GLN A 72 -5.76 -3.37 10.36
N ASP A 73 -5.45 -4.45 11.07
CA ASP A 73 -4.18 -5.14 10.91
C ASP A 73 -3.99 -5.70 9.50
N ASP A 74 -5.02 -6.27 8.91
CA ASP A 74 -4.99 -6.84 7.57
C ASP A 74 -4.98 -5.76 6.47
N ASP A 75 -5.41 -4.53 6.80
CA ASP A 75 -5.54 -3.44 5.84
C ASP A 75 -4.28 -2.56 5.74
N PHE A 76 -3.31 -2.75 6.64
CA PHE A 76 -2.11 -1.91 6.69
C PHE A 76 -1.36 -1.86 5.35
N GLY A 77 -1.20 -3.00 4.68
CA GLY A 77 -0.53 -3.08 3.39
C GLY A 77 -1.27 -2.31 2.29
N ILE A 78 -2.60 -2.45 2.26
CA ILE A 78 -3.47 -1.74 1.31
C ILE A 78 -3.37 -0.24 1.54
N TRP A 79 -3.52 0.21 2.79
CA TRP A 79 -3.37 1.62 3.14
C TRP A 79 -1.99 2.17 2.78
N TYR A 80 -0.93 1.43 3.08
CA TYR A 80 0.44 1.87 2.80
C TYR A 80 0.66 2.12 1.31
N MET A 81 0.25 1.18 0.46
CA MET A 81 0.37 1.31 -0.99
C MET A 81 -0.51 2.45 -1.53
N ASP A 82 -1.79 2.48 -1.15
CA ASP A 82 -2.72 3.51 -1.64
C ASP A 82 -2.30 4.92 -1.18
N CYS A 83 -1.77 5.06 0.04
CA CYS A 83 -1.26 6.34 0.54
C CYS A 83 0.02 6.81 -0.18
N GLN A 84 0.87 5.89 -0.67
CA GLN A 84 2.00 6.24 -1.53
C GLN A 84 1.56 6.67 -2.91
N ASP A 85 0.61 5.95 -3.45
CA ASP A 85 0.14 6.11 -4.81
C ASP A 85 -0.77 7.33 -4.98
N GLU A 86 -1.67 7.56 -4.02
CA GLU A 86 -2.64 8.64 -4.03
C GLU A 86 -2.63 9.44 -2.72
N PRO A 87 -1.51 10.10 -2.41
CA PRO A 87 -1.32 10.79 -1.13
C PRO A 87 -2.34 11.90 -0.87
N GLN A 88 -2.96 12.44 -1.91
CA GLN A 88 -3.99 13.48 -1.81
C GLN A 88 -5.23 12.98 -1.06
N LYS A 89 -5.57 11.69 -1.18
CA LYS A 89 -6.68 11.08 -0.43
C LYS A 89 -6.52 11.20 1.08
N TYR A 90 -5.26 11.21 1.56
CA TYR A 90 -4.92 11.13 2.98
C TYR A 90 -4.34 12.42 3.55
N THR A 91 -3.86 13.31 2.69
CA THR A 91 -3.23 14.56 3.14
C THR A 91 -4.17 15.39 3.98
N GLY A 92 -3.73 15.72 5.20
CA GLY A 92 -4.52 16.47 6.17
C GLY A 92 -5.43 15.61 7.05
N LYS A 93 -5.60 14.32 6.75
CA LYS A 93 -6.43 13.39 7.53
C LYS A 93 -5.64 12.73 8.64
N THR A 94 -6.36 12.29 9.66
CA THR A 94 -5.79 11.53 10.78
C THR A 94 -5.97 10.04 10.51
N VAL A 95 -4.91 9.26 10.68
CA VAL A 95 -4.92 7.80 10.59
C VAL A 95 -4.58 7.16 11.92
N LYS A 96 -5.14 6.00 12.18
CA LYS A 96 -4.87 5.21 13.39
C LYS A 96 -4.60 3.77 12.98
N PHE A 97 -3.49 3.20 13.46
CA PHE A 97 -3.06 1.85 13.11
C PHE A 97 -2.09 1.27 14.15
N LEU A 98 -1.93 -0.05 14.13
CA LEU A 98 -0.92 -0.75 14.92
C LEU A 98 0.34 -0.95 14.08
N ALA A 99 1.52 -0.66 14.64
CA ALA A 99 2.80 -0.74 13.94
C ALA A 99 3.94 -1.15 14.88
N GLN A 100 5.03 -1.63 14.30
CA GLN A 100 6.31 -1.78 15.00
C GLN A 100 7.14 -0.51 14.88
N VAL A 101 7.87 -0.21 15.92
CA VAL A 101 8.82 0.91 15.96
C VAL A 101 10.08 0.56 15.19
N CYS A 102 10.45 1.41 14.23
CA CYS A 102 11.77 1.37 13.60
C CYS A 102 12.48 2.70 13.83
N GLN A 103 13.47 2.70 14.71
CA GLN A 103 14.36 3.84 14.90
C GLN A 103 15.47 3.78 13.86
N THR A 104 15.56 4.81 13.06
CA THR A 104 16.58 4.92 12.01
C THR A 104 16.99 6.38 11.82
N ASN A 105 18.27 6.62 11.60
CA ASN A 105 18.79 7.95 11.33
C ASN A 105 18.20 8.58 10.05
N ARG A 106 17.65 7.75 9.15
CA ARG A 106 17.01 8.21 7.92
C ARG A 106 15.64 8.86 8.16
N ALA A 107 14.99 8.57 9.30
CA ALA A 107 13.69 9.16 9.65
C ALA A 107 13.79 10.66 9.98
N GLY A 108 14.99 11.18 10.24
CA GLY A 108 15.22 12.57 10.62
C GLY A 108 15.29 12.78 12.14
N LYS A 109 15.46 14.03 12.54
CA LYS A 109 15.49 14.40 13.97
C LYS A 109 14.09 14.23 14.59
N ASN A 110 14.05 13.76 15.83
CA ASN A 110 12.81 13.57 16.59
C ASN A 110 11.76 12.74 15.82
N SER A 111 12.22 11.70 15.13
CA SER A 111 11.36 10.90 14.28
C SER A 111 11.75 9.42 14.34
N PHE A 112 10.77 8.57 14.06
CA PHE A 112 10.92 7.14 13.86
C PHE A 112 10.06 6.71 12.66
N VAL A 113 10.12 5.46 12.29
CA VAL A 113 9.24 4.90 11.27
C VAL A 113 8.33 3.86 11.92
N PRO A 114 7.05 4.19 12.18
CA PRO A 114 6.06 3.18 12.50
C PRO A 114 5.73 2.39 11.23
N GLY A 115 5.86 1.08 11.30
CA GLY A 115 5.67 0.26 10.11
C GLY A 115 5.53 -1.23 10.42
N ARG A 116 5.60 -2.03 9.37
CA ARG A 116 5.52 -3.50 9.46
C ARG A 116 6.47 -4.15 8.48
N PHE A 117 6.78 -5.41 8.71
CA PHE A 117 7.41 -6.25 7.70
C PHE A 117 6.35 -6.69 6.71
N ALA A 118 6.60 -6.39 5.45
CA ALA A 118 5.79 -6.85 4.33
C ALA A 118 6.61 -7.81 3.46
N MET A 119 5.98 -8.88 3.02
CA MET A 119 6.51 -9.85 2.08
C MET A 119 5.68 -9.77 0.81
N THR A 120 6.30 -9.51 -0.33
CA THR A 120 5.59 -9.40 -1.62
C THR A 120 5.46 -10.72 -2.35
N CYS A 121 6.53 -11.53 -2.41
CA CYS A 121 6.49 -12.80 -3.14
C CYS A 121 7.18 -13.96 -2.42
N CYS A 122 8.23 -13.71 -1.64
CA CYS A 122 8.96 -14.75 -0.92
C CYS A 122 9.72 -14.18 0.29
N VAL A 123 10.23 -15.08 1.13
CA VAL A 123 10.97 -14.70 2.36
C VAL A 123 12.17 -13.78 2.09
N GLN A 124 12.76 -13.86 0.89
CA GLN A 124 13.91 -13.01 0.51
C GLN A 124 13.51 -11.56 0.21
N ASP A 125 12.22 -11.30 -0.03
CA ASP A 125 11.69 -9.97 -0.33
C ASP A 125 11.03 -9.29 0.87
N ILE A 126 11.28 -9.78 2.08
CA ILE A 126 10.76 -9.16 3.29
C ILE A 126 11.41 -7.80 3.48
N GLN A 127 10.59 -6.76 3.45
CA GLN A 127 11.01 -5.38 3.69
C GLN A 127 10.20 -4.76 4.82
N PHE A 128 10.84 -3.86 5.56
CA PHE A 128 10.12 -3.04 6.53
C PHE A 128 9.53 -1.83 5.81
N VAL A 129 8.22 -1.71 5.83
CA VAL A 129 7.46 -0.63 5.17
C VAL A 129 6.77 0.24 6.21
N GLY A 130 6.79 1.56 5.99
CA GLY A 130 6.19 2.54 6.88
C GLY A 130 6.55 3.95 6.47
N PHE A 131 5.89 4.94 7.07
CA PHE A 131 6.14 6.36 6.79
C PHE A 131 6.91 7.01 7.94
N PRO A 132 7.84 7.95 7.68
CA PRO A 132 8.51 8.69 8.74
C PRO A 132 7.47 9.45 9.57
N CYS A 133 7.58 9.35 10.88
CA CYS A 133 6.69 9.96 11.85
C CYS A 133 7.47 10.86 12.81
N SER A 134 7.11 12.13 12.87
CA SER A 134 7.67 13.07 13.84
C SER A 134 7.01 12.90 15.19
N TYR A 135 7.80 12.62 16.21
CA TYR A 135 7.32 12.44 17.59
C TYR A 135 8.43 12.75 18.59
N ASP A 136 8.24 13.76 19.42
CA ASP A 136 9.27 14.20 20.37
C ASP A 136 9.65 13.13 21.41
N GLY A 137 8.71 12.26 21.76
CA GLY A 137 8.93 11.13 22.68
C GLY A 137 9.60 9.91 22.04
N TYR A 138 10.06 9.96 20.80
CA TYR A 138 10.57 8.81 20.07
C TYR A 138 11.70 8.04 20.75
N LYS A 139 12.52 8.73 21.57
CA LYS A 139 13.64 8.11 22.32
C LYS A 139 13.19 7.13 23.39
N ALA A 140 11.96 7.29 23.90
CA ALA A 140 11.38 6.38 24.89
C ALA A 140 10.76 5.14 24.24
N LEU A 141 10.65 5.10 22.92
CA LEU A 141 10.14 3.95 22.20
C LEU A 141 11.23 2.89 22.04
N GLU A 142 10.91 1.67 22.40
CA GLU A 142 11.81 0.54 22.18
C GLU A 142 11.79 0.09 20.71
N GLN A 143 12.97 -0.22 20.17
CA GLN A 143 13.09 -0.77 18.83
C GLN A 143 12.28 -2.07 18.69
N ARG A 144 11.47 -2.19 17.65
CA ARG A 144 10.59 -3.34 17.38
C ARG A 144 9.38 -3.47 18.32
N ALA A 145 9.19 -2.61 19.29
CA ALA A 145 7.98 -2.62 20.11
C ALA A 145 6.74 -2.35 19.24
N TRP A 146 5.64 -2.97 19.60
CA TRP A 146 4.34 -2.69 18.98
C TRP A 146 3.73 -1.45 19.63
N VAL A 147 3.32 -0.51 18.80
CA VAL A 147 2.71 0.75 19.22
C VAL A 147 1.46 1.04 18.41
N ARG A 148 0.45 1.59 19.05
CA ARG A 148 -0.71 2.16 18.37
C ARG A 148 -0.41 3.60 18.01
N VAL A 149 -0.45 3.90 16.74
CA VAL A 149 -0.15 5.23 16.19
C VAL A 149 -1.46 5.92 15.85
N THR A 150 -1.59 7.18 16.25
CA THR A 150 -2.61 8.11 15.76
C THR A 150 -1.86 9.35 15.30
N ALA A 151 -1.92 9.63 14.00
CA ALA A 151 -1.10 10.67 13.41
C ALA A 151 -1.77 11.30 12.20
N LYS A 152 -1.45 12.56 11.95
CA LYS A 152 -1.89 13.27 10.75
C LYS A 152 -0.97 12.97 9.58
N VAL A 153 -1.54 12.67 8.42
CA VAL A 153 -0.79 12.46 7.18
C VAL A 153 -0.52 13.81 6.50
N ASN A 154 0.72 14.04 6.14
CA ASN A 154 1.15 15.19 5.35
C ASN A 154 1.93 14.70 4.13
N TYR A 155 1.89 15.45 3.03
CA TYR A 155 2.68 15.17 1.84
C TYR A 155 3.73 16.27 1.65
N LYS A 156 4.98 15.98 2.01
CA LYS A 156 6.06 16.98 2.00
C LYS A 156 7.40 16.34 1.64
N PHE A 157 8.39 17.19 1.35
CA PHE A 157 9.76 16.73 1.14
C PHE A 157 10.30 16.03 2.39
N HIS A 158 10.90 14.87 2.19
CA HIS A 158 11.60 14.15 3.25
C HIS A 158 12.82 13.41 2.69
N ASN A 159 13.92 13.41 3.45
CA ASN A 159 15.20 12.82 3.01
C ASN A 159 15.13 11.32 2.72
N ILE A 160 14.23 10.60 3.40
CA ILE A 160 14.03 9.16 3.19
C ILE A 160 13.60 8.84 1.75
N TYR A 161 12.86 9.75 1.12
CA TYR A 161 12.37 9.64 -0.26
C TYR A 161 13.29 10.32 -1.27
N ARG A 162 14.22 11.19 -0.81
CA ARG A 162 14.93 12.17 -1.66
C ARG A 162 13.97 13.01 -2.51
N GLY A 163 12.76 13.22 -2.04
CA GLY A 163 11.66 13.88 -2.73
C GLY A 163 10.47 14.08 -1.81
N LYS A 164 9.29 14.35 -2.38
CA LYS A 164 8.04 14.44 -1.63
C LYS A 164 7.45 13.05 -1.40
N GLY A 165 6.85 12.86 -0.25
CA GLY A 165 6.16 11.63 0.13
C GLY A 165 5.33 11.80 1.40
N PRO A 166 4.56 10.77 1.81
CA PRO A 166 3.77 10.79 3.04
C PRO A 166 4.65 10.88 4.28
N VAL A 167 4.31 11.77 5.19
CA VAL A 167 4.97 11.96 6.49
C VAL A 167 3.91 12.09 7.57
N LEU A 168 4.10 11.43 8.68
CA LEU A 168 3.20 11.42 9.83
C LEU A 168 3.64 12.45 10.89
N THR A 169 2.65 13.11 11.51
CA THR A 169 2.90 14.07 12.60
C THR A 169 1.83 13.95 13.68
#